data_247e17da2f3d96bb0537aaf90650a1e0
#
_entry.id   247e17da2f3d96bb0537aaf90650a1e0
#
_cell.length_a   1.000
_cell.length_b   1.000
_cell.length_c   1.000
_cell.angle_alpha   90.00
_cell.angle_beta   90.00
_cell.angle_gamma   90.00
#
_symmetry.space_group_name_H-M   'P 1'
#
loop_
_entity.id
_entity.type
_entity.pdbx_description
1 polymer ?
#
loop_
_entity_poly.entity_id
_entity_poly.type
_entity_poly.pdbx_seq_one_letter_code
_entity_poly.pdbx_strand_id
1 'polypeptide(L)'
;MFKYFLILIFFTLLSNTQASNKEKIIENLQNTISLNFQFEQNINGKVENGNCIIKYPKKIYCKYQKKNKILVSNGKSLVIKTITSFYRYPLDKTPLNLILDKNFLIKKIVNLKENILDKTYINFEIVENDNEINIFFDNKTFNLVGW
;
A
#
# COMPACT_ATOMS: atom_id res chain seq x y z
N MET A 1 6.92 43.21 36.24
CA MET A 1 6.34 43.16 34.87
C MET A 1 7.17 42.35 33.89
N PHE A 2 8.49 42.36 33.93
CA PHE A 2 9.34 41.60 32.99
C PHE A 2 9.22 40.04 33.08
N LYS A 3 8.95 39.52 34.28
CA LYS A 3 8.80 38.03 34.52
C LYS A 3 7.58 37.40 33.83
N TYR A 4 6.50 38.14 33.70
CA TYR A 4 5.28 37.63 33.05
C TYR A 4 5.34 37.73 31.54
N PHE A 5 6.14 38.60 31.00
CA PHE A 5 6.37 38.73 29.54
C PHE A 5 7.15 37.54 28.98
N LEU A 6 8.10 36.96 29.74
CA LEU A 6 8.86 35.76 29.36
C LEU A 6 8.00 34.50 29.35
N ILE A 7 7.03 34.40 30.27
CA ILE A 7 6.11 33.24 30.32
C ILE A 7 5.15 33.28 29.13
N LEU A 8 4.70 34.42 28.68
CA LEU A 8 3.81 34.56 27.53
C LEU A 8 4.48 34.15 26.21
N ILE A 9 5.77 34.41 26.04
CA ILE A 9 6.56 34.04 24.85
C ILE A 9 6.75 32.51 24.78
N PHE A 10 6.85 31.81 25.92
CA PHE A 10 7.06 30.37 25.94
C PHE A 10 5.80 29.60 25.51
N PHE A 11 4.60 30.14 25.66
CA PHE A 11 3.35 29.52 25.26
C PHE A 11 3.06 29.62 23.76
N THR A 12 3.67 30.56 23.04
CA THR A 12 3.45 30.73 21.59
C THR A 12 4.28 29.79 20.71
N LEU A 13 5.23 29.05 21.29
CA LEU A 13 6.11 28.10 20.57
C LEU A 13 5.58 26.68 20.48
N LEU A 14 4.37 26.41 20.98
CA LEU A 14 3.66 25.13 20.74
C LEU A 14 3.10 25.15 19.32
N SER A 15 3.98 25.10 18.33
CA SER A 15 3.61 24.85 16.94
C SER A 15 3.00 23.45 16.88
N ASN A 16 1.70 23.36 16.66
CA ASN A 16 1.05 22.10 16.31
C ASN A 16 1.62 21.63 14.97
N THR A 17 2.65 20.82 15.00
CA THR A 17 3.16 20.13 13.80
C THR A 17 2.12 19.08 13.42
N GLN A 18 1.25 19.42 12.49
CA GLN A 18 0.33 18.46 11.92
C GLN A 18 1.14 17.45 11.08
N ALA A 19 0.99 16.17 11.39
CA ALA A 19 1.65 15.09 10.66
C ALA A 19 1.32 15.18 9.16
N SER A 20 2.34 15.05 8.32
CA SER A 20 2.18 15.04 6.87
C SER A 20 1.39 13.81 6.42
N ASN A 21 0.80 13.85 5.21
CA ASN A 21 0.12 12.67 4.65
C ASN A 21 1.04 11.45 4.60
N LYS A 22 2.29 11.67 4.23
CA LYS A 22 3.32 10.63 4.17
C LYS A 22 3.55 9.96 5.54
N GLU A 23 3.65 10.76 6.62
CA GLU A 23 3.81 10.23 7.98
C GLU A 23 2.61 9.39 8.39
N LYS A 24 1.39 9.84 8.11
CA LYS A 24 0.15 9.08 8.39
C LYS A 24 0.08 7.76 7.60
N ILE A 25 0.50 7.76 6.34
CA ILE A 25 0.58 6.57 5.50
C ILE A 25 1.59 5.58 6.08
N ILE A 26 2.77 6.05 6.49
CA ILE A 26 3.81 5.21 7.07
C ILE A 26 3.33 4.60 8.39
N GLU A 27 2.72 5.39 9.25
CA GLU A 27 2.15 4.92 10.52
C GLU A 27 1.06 3.86 10.28
N ASN A 28 0.14 4.09 9.34
CA ASN A 28 -0.88 3.12 8.98
C ASN A 28 -0.27 1.82 8.44
N LEU A 29 0.72 1.90 7.56
CA LEU A 29 1.41 0.73 7.05
C LEU A 29 2.11 -0.04 8.18
N GLN A 30 2.77 0.66 9.11
CA GLN A 30 3.43 0.04 10.26
C GLN A 30 2.45 -0.75 11.13
N ASN A 31 1.29 -0.18 11.38
CA ASN A 31 0.26 -0.76 12.23
C ASN A 31 -0.61 -1.82 11.52
N THR A 32 -0.58 -1.86 10.18
CA THR A 32 -1.38 -2.81 9.42
C THR A 32 -0.81 -4.23 9.51
N ILE A 33 -1.57 -5.16 10.05
CA ILE A 33 -1.26 -6.59 10.10
C ILE A 33 -1.87 -7.30 8.89
N SER A 34 -3.11 -6.93 8.54
CA SER A 34 -3.84 -7.49 7.40
C SER A 34 -4.71 -6.45 6.73
N LEU A 35 -4.93 -6.64 5.42
CA LEU A 35 -5.84 -5.85 4.60
C LEU A 35 -6.84 -6.79 3.95
N ASN A 36 -8.12 -6.40 3.97
CA ASN A 36 -9.18 -7.08 3.24
C ASN A 36 -9.83 -6.05 2.30
N PHE A 37 -9.85 -6.33 1.00
CA PHE A 37 -10.32 -5.38 0.00
C PHE A 37 -10.90 -6.08 -1.21
N GLN A 38 -11.80 -5.38 -1.90
CA GLN A 38 -12.24 -5.72 -3.25
C GLN A 38 -11.29 -5.11 -4.26
N PHE A 39 -11.01 -5.83 -5.34
CA PHE A 39 -10.19 -5.32 -6.42
C PHE A 39 -10.91 -5.40 -7.76
N GLU A 40 -10.54 -4.49 -8.64
CA GLU A 40 -10.77 -4.55 -10.06
C GLU A 40 -9.41 -4.45 -10.77
N GLN A 41 -9.18 -5.32 -11.73
CA GLN A 41 -7.98 -5.24 -12.58
C GLN A 41 -8.37 -5.32 -14.04
N ASN A 42 -7.68 -4.56 -14.89
CA ASN A 42 -7.82 -4.62 -16.33
C ASN A 42 -6.50 -5.11 -16.93
N ILE A 43 -6.57 -6.25 -17.62
CA ILE A 43 -5.41 -6.81 -18.33
C ILE A 43 -5.80 -6.94 -19.80
N ASN A 44 -5.20 -6.09 -20.64
CA ASN A 44 -5.45 -6.06 -22.09
C ASN A 44 -6.94 -5.93 -22.45
N GLY A 45 -7.66 -5.04 -21.78
CA GLY A 45 -9.09 -4.81 -21.98
C GLY A 45 -10.02 -5.82 -21.27
N LYS A 46 -9.46 -6.84 -20.62
CA LYS A 46 -10.24 -7.82 -19.88
C LYS A 46 -10.32 -7.46 -18.40
N VAL A 47 -11.50 -7.06 -17.97
CA VAL A 47 -11.76 -6.69 -16.58
C VAL A 47 -12.04 -7.95 -15.74
N GLU A 48 -11.35 -8.07 -14.63
CA GLU A 48 -11.52 -9.11 -13.60
C GLU A 48 -11.68 -8.46 -12.24
N ASN A 49 -12.64 -8.92 -11.46
CA ASN A 49 -12.94 -8.45 -10.12
C ASN A 49 -12.80 -9.58 -9.11
N GLY A 50 -12.55 -9.24 -7.87
CA GLY A 50 -12.45 -10.22 -6.80
C GLY A 50 -12.25 -9.59 -5.43
N ASN A 51 -12.02 -10.46 -4.46
CA ASN A 51 -11.69 -10.09 -3.09
C ASN A 51 -10.31 -10.61 -2.75
N CYS A 52 -9.51 -9.79 -2.11
CA CYS A 52 -8.19 -10.16 -1.61
C CYS A 52 -8.07 -9.94 -0.11
N ILE A 53 -7.30 -10.80 0.52
CA ILE A 53 -6.81 -10.64 1.88
C ILE A 53 -5.29 -10.67 1.82
N ILE A 54 -4.63 -9.58 2.22
CA ILE A 54 -3.20 -9.55 2.48
C ILE A 54 -2.98 -9.76 3.97
N LYS A 55 -2.02 -10.61 4.32
CA LYS A 55 -1.48 -10.73 5.67
C LYS A 55 0.02 -10.55 5.61
N TYR A 56 0.48 -9.43 6.16
CA TYR A 56 1.90 -9.13 6.20
C TYR A 56 2.67 -10.05 7.15
N PRO A 57 3.93 -10.40 6.85
CA PRO A 57 4.59 -10.15 5.58
C PRO A 57 4.25 -11.22 4.50
N LYS A 58 4.20 -10.78 3.25
CA LYS A 58 4.32 -11.59 2.03
C LYS A 58 3.24 -12.65 1.78
N LYS A 59 2.11 -12.64 2.51
CA LYS A 59 1.00 -13.56 2.28
C LYS A 59 -0.16 -12.82 1.64
N ILE A 60 -0.78 -13.44 0.63
CA ILE A 60 -1.98 -12.94 -0.02
C ILE A 60 -2.86 -14.13 -0.42
N TYR A 61 -4.16 -13.92 -0.34
CA TYR A 61 -5.17 -14.79 -0.90
C TYR A 61 -6.20 -13.94 -1.65
N CYS A 62 -6.36 -14.18 -2.96
CA CYS A 62 -7.37 -13.53 -3.77
C CYS A 62 -8.30 -14.57 -4.40
N LYS A 63 -9.60 -14.31 -4.33
CA LYS A 63 -10.63 -15.08 -5.02
C LYS A 63 -11.29 -14.19 -6.08
N TYR A 64 -11.20 -14.60 -7.33
CA TYR A 64 -11.77 -13.89 -8.47
C TYR A 64 -13.26 -14.20 -8.59
N GLN A 65 -14.06 -13.16 -8.84
CA GLN A 65 -15.48 -13.33 -9.16
C GLN A 65 -15.63 -13.89 -10.59
N LYS A 66 -16.75 -14.59 -10.83
CA LYS A 66 -17.11 -15.15 -12.16
C LYS A 66 -16.09 -16.14 -12.76
N LYS A 67 -15.04 -16.48 -12.04
CA LYS A 67 -14.05 -17.49 -12.44
C LYS A 67 -13.64 -18.28 -11.21
N ASN A 68 -13.52 -19.60 -11.36
CA ASN A 68 -12.91 -20.44 -10.31
C ASN A 68 -11.38 -20.24 -10.33
N LYS A 69 -10.96 -18.98 -10.16
CA LYS A 69 -9.57 -18.57 -10.16
C LYS A 69 -9.23 -18.04 -8.77
N ILE A 70 -8.15 -18.55 -8.22
CA ILE A 70 -7.54 -18.07 -6.99
C ILE A 70 -6.08 -17.70 -7.23
N LEU A 71 -5.61 -16.70 -6.49
CA LEU A 71 -4.21 -16.34 -6.40
C LEU A 71 -3.82 -16.41 -4.93
N VAL A 72 -2.74 -17.11 -4.61
CA VAL A 72 -2.29 -17.25 -3.22
C VAL A 72 -0.79 -17.19 -3.14
N SER A 73 -0.27 -16.50 -2.11
CA SER A 73 1.13 -16.55 -1.72
C SER A 73 1.28 -16.98 -0.26
N ASN A 74 2.26 -17.84 -0.01
CA ASN A 74 2.68 -18.24 1.34
C ASN A 74 3.93 -17.49 1.83
N GLY A 75 4.40 -16.50 1.07
CA GLY A 75 5.62 -15.74 1.34
C GLY A 75 6.86 -16.22 0.58
N LYS A 76 6.81 -17.40 -0.04
CA LYS A 76 7.90 -17.95 -0.87
C LYS A 76 7.48 -18.17 -2.32
N SER A 77 6.29 -18.68 -2.52
CA SER A 77 5.72 -18.99 -3.83
C SER A 77 4.41 -18.26 -4.04
N LEU A 78 4.19 -17.80 -5.26
CA LEU A 78 2.92 -17.34 -5.78
C LEU A 78 2.28 -18.45 -6.60
N VAL A 79 1.03 -18.79 -6.30
CA VAL A 79 0.26 -19.81 -7.02
C VAL A 79 -0.97 -19.16 -7.61
N ILE A 80 -1.21 -19.40 -8.89
CA ILE A 80 -2.45 -19.08 -9.59
C ILE A 80 -3.11 -20.40 -9.98
N LYS A 81 -4.30 -20.67 -9.46
CA LYS A 81 -5.07 -21.86 -9.75
C LYS A 81 -6.40 -21.49 -10.42
N THR A 82 -6.72 -22.19 -11.48
CA THR A 82 -8.03 -22.16 -12.17
C THR A 82 -8.65 -23.56 -12.13
N ILE A 83 -9.78 -23.78 -12.81
CA ILE A 83 -10.39 -25.11 -12.95
C ILE A 83 -9.44 -26.06 -13.68
N THR A 84 -8.75 -25.56 -14.72
CA THR A 84 -7.98 -26.39 -15.67
C THR A 84 -6.47 -26.18 -15.58
N SER A 85 -6.01 -25.21 -14.79
CA SER A 85 -4.61 -24.80 -14.81
C SER A 85 -4.09 -24.50 -13.41
N PHE A 86 -2.82 -24.79 -13.22
CA PHE A 86 -2.07 -24.50 -12.00
C PHE A 86 -0.70 -23.94 -12.38
N TYR A 87 -0.43 -22.72 -11.93
CA TYR A 87 0.84 -22.04 -12.17
C TYR A 87 1.49 -21.70 -10.83
N ARG A 88 2.78 -21.95 -10.72
CA ARG A 88 3.57 -21.63 -9.53
C ARG A 88 4.81 -20.84 -9.92
N TYR A 89 5.03 -19.73 -9.25
CA TYR A 89 6.18 -18.83 -9.45
C TYR A 89 6.89 -18.61 -8.11
N PRO A 90 8.22 -18.47 -8.09
CA PRO A 90 8.92 -17.90 -6.95
C PRO A 90 8.38 -16.46 -6.70
N LEU A 91 7.98 -16.14 -5.48
CA LEU A 91 7.38 -14.84 -5.18
C LEU A 91 8.37 -13.70 -5.45
N ASP A 92 9.65 -13.89 -5.13
CA ASP A 92 10.74 -12.93 -5.32
C ASP A 92 11.01 -12.57 -6.80
N LYS A 93 10.49 -13.37 -7.73
CA LYS A 93 10.54 -13.10 -9.18
C LYS A 93 9.30 -12.38 -9.70
N THR A 94 8.43 -11.92 -8.82
CA THR A 94 7.20 -11.22 -9.20
C THR A 94 7.15 -9.82 -8.59
N PRO A 95 6.57 -8.81 -9.28
CA PRO A 95 6.37 -7.47 -8.72
C PRO A 95 5.54 -7.48 -7.42
N LEU A 96 4.67 -8.49 -7.25
CA LEU A 96 3.85 -8.64 -6.06
C LEU A 96 4.68 -8.81 -4.78
N ASN A 97 5.90 -9.34 -4.88
CA ASN A 97 6.84 -9.42 -3.75
C ASN A 97 7.11 -8.06 -3.10
N LEU A 98 7.18 -6.99 -3.91
CA LEU A 98 7.45 -5.63 -3.45
C LEU A 98 6.24 -5.06 -2.69
N ILE A 99 5.04 -5.28 -3.22
CA ILE A 99 3.78 -4.83 -2.60
C ILE A 99 3.52 -5.54 -1.27
N LEU A 100 3.85 -6.82 -1.20
CA LEU A 100 3.65 -7.63 0.00
C LEU A 100 4.76 -7.46 1.05
N ASP A 101 5.77 -6.63 0.77
CA ASP A 101 6.83 -6.28 1.71
C ASP A 101 6.60 -4.87 2.28
N LYS A 102 5.93 -4.81 3.42
CA LYS A 102 5.60 -3.56 4.11
C LYS A 102 6.84 -2.69 4.40
N ASN A 103 7.93 -3.31 4.82
CA ASN A 103 9.17 -2.58 5.15
C ASN A 103 9.82 -1.99 3.89
N PHE A 104 9.76 -2.72 2.77
CA PHE A 104 10.20 -2.19 1.48
C PHE A 104 9.37 -0.96 1.09
N LEU A 105 8.04 -1.05 1.17
CA LEU A 105 7.15 0.07 0.84
C LEU A 105 7.46 1.31 1.68
N ILE A 106 7.56 1.16 3.00
CA ILE A 106 7.88 2.26 3.92
C ILE A 106 9.21 2.90 3.55
N LYS A 107 10.25 2.09 3.34
CA LYS A 107 11.59 2.59 2.95
C LYS A 107 11.57 3.40 1.67
N LYS A 108 10.77 2.99 0.67
CA LYS A 108 10.63 3.72 -0.60
C LYS A 108 9.82 5.01 -0.40
N ILE A 109 8.65 4.94 0.23
CA ILE A 109 7.74 6.07 0.43
C ILE A 109 8.43 7.25 1.14
N VAL A 110 9.28 6.99 2.12
CA VAL A 110 10.04 8.05 2.84
C VAL A 110 10.73 9.01 1.86
N ASN A 111 11.33 8.49 0.79
CA ASN A 111 12.15 9.25 -0.16
C ASN A 111 11.40 9.69 -1.43
N LEU A 112 10.16 9.23 -1.64
CA LEU A 112 9.39 9.55 -2.84
C LEU A 112 8.54 10.81 -2.63
N LYS A 113 8.25 11.49 -3.74
CA LYS A 113 7.28 12.58 -3.77
C LYS A 113 5.87 11.99 -3.85
N GLU A 114 4.95 12.53 -3.05
CA GLU A 114 3.54 12.21 -3.18
C GLU A 114 2.91 12.99 -4.35
N ASN A 115 2.02 12.33 -5.08
CA ASN A 115 1.15 12.94 -6.09
C ASN A 115 -0.30 12.76 -5.64
N ILE A 116 -1.06 13.85 -5.57
CA ILE A 116 -2.48 13.79 -5.20
C ILE A 116 -3.31 13.70 -6.48
N LEU A 117 -4.07 12.61 -6.63
CA LEU A 117 -4.94 12.36 -7.77
C LEU A 117 -6.39 12.60 -7.39
N ASP A 118 -7.07 13.44 -8.15
CA ASP A 118 -8.51 13.77 -8.03
C ASP A 118 -8.96 14.09 -6.59
N LYS A 119 -8.06 14.58 -5.74
CA LYS A 119 -8.30 14.83 -4.31
C LYS A 119 -8.73 13.57 -3.51
N THR A 120 -8.69 12.41 -4.13
CA THR A 120 -9.19 11.14 -3.56
C THR A 120 -8.04 10.22 -3.17
N TYR A 121 -6.98 10.19 -3.97
CA TYR A 121 -5.86 9.27 -3.78
C TYR A 121 -4.53 10.00 -3.65
N ILE A 122 -3.67 9.41 -2.84
CA ILE A 122 -2.25 9.77 -2.78
C ILE A 122 -1.49 8.64 -3.50
N ASN A 123 -0.75 9.01 -4.54
CA ASN A 123 0.03 8.08 -5.36
C ASN A 123 1.51 8.23 -5.09
N PHE A 124 2.21 7.10 -5.06
CA PHE A 124 3.68 7.02 -5.12
C PHE A 124 4.07 6.12 -6.29
N GLU A 125 5.01 6.59 -7.09
CA GLU A 125 5.61 5.85 -8.19
C GLU A 125 6.95 5.27 -7.72
N ILE A 126 7.07 3.95 -7.76
CA ILE A 126 8.28 3.21 -7.41
C ILE A 126 8.85 2.58 -8.67
N VAL A 127 10.08 2.94 -9.01
CA VAL A 127 10.85 2.26 -10.06
C VAL A 127 11.83 1.30 -9.40
N GLU A 128 11.73 0.02 -9.71
CA GLU A 128 12.59 -1.03 -9.16
C GLU A 128 12.80 -2.16 -10.17
N ASN A 129 14.06 -2.48 -10.51
CA ASN A 129 14.43 -3.57 -11.43
C ASN A 129 13.64 -3.53 -12.75
N ASP A 130 13.61 -2.38 -13.43
CA ASP A 130 12.88 -2.13 -14.68
C ASP A 130 11.35 -2.28 -14.57
N ASN A 131 10.81 -2.37 -13.36
CA ASN A 131 9.37 -2.30 -13.10
C ASN A 131 9.01 -0.92 -12.57
N GLU A 132 7.97 -0.34 -13.15
CA GLU A 132 7.28 0.82 -12.63
C GLU A 132 6.04 0.36 -11.88
N ILE A 133 5.94 0.71 -10.60
CA ILE A 133 4.86 0.32 -9.72
C ILE A 133 4.23 1.58 -9.15
N ASN A 134 2.96 1.80 -9.46
CA ASN A 134 2.18 2.86 -8.87
C ASN A 134 1.41 2.32 -7.67
N ILE A 135 1.53 2.99 -6.51
CA ILE A 135 0.87 2.60 -5.27
C ILE A 135 -0.08 3.72 -4.87
N PHE A 136 -1.32 3.36 -4.53
CA PHE A 136 -2.38 4.29 -4.21
C PHE A 136 -2.85 4.12 -2.78
N PHE A 137 -2.95 5.25 -2.08
CA PHE A 137 -3.52 5.35 -0.75
C PHE A 137 -4.74 6.26 -0.78
N ASP A 138 -5.74 5.94 0.00
CA ASP A 138 -6.89 6.82 0.19
C ASP A 138 -6.48 8.11 0.94
N ASN A 139 -6.87 9.27 0.41
CA ASN A 139 -6.44 10.57 0.96
C ASN A 139 -7.09 10.95 2.30
N LYS A 140 -8.10 10.20 2.75
CA LYS A 140 -8.77 10.44 4.03
C LYS A 140 -8.34 9.44 5.10
N THR A 141 -8.29 8.17 4.73
CA THR A 141 -7.98 7.08 5.66
C THR A 141 -6.52 6.68 5.66
N PHE A 142 -5.74 7.12 4.64
CA PHE A 142 -4.33 6.77 4.43
C PHE A 142 -4.05 5.27 4.31
N ASN A 143 -5.07 4.49 4.03
CA ASN A 143 -4.95 3.05 3.80
C ASN A 143 -4.52 2.75 2.37
N LEU A 144 -3.76 1.68 2.18
CA LEU A 144 -3.44 1.15 0.86
C LEU A 144 -4.73 0.69 0.18
N VAL A 145 -4.99 1.21 -1.03
CA VAL A 145 -6.22 0.90 -1.80
C VAL A 145 -5.94 0.32 -3.18
N GLY A 146 -4.68 0.36 -3.65
CA GLY A 146 -4.35 -0.21 -4.96
C GLY A 146 -2.87 -0.14 -5.33
N TRP A 147 -2.53 -0.81 -6.41
CA TRP A 147 -1.24 -0.79 -7.09
C TRP A 147 -1.42 -1.17 -8.55
#